data_13cb2b9cabbd05d8ec27a7b44b65c270
#
_entry.id   13cb2b9cabbd05d8ec27a7b44b65c270
#
_cell.length_a   1.000
_cell.length_b   1.000
_cell.length_c   1.000
_cell.angle_alpha   90.00
_cell.angle_beta   90.00
_cell.angle_gamma   90.00
#
_symmetry.space_group_name_H-M   'P 1'
#
loop_
_entity.id
_entity.type
_entity.pdbx_description
1 polymer ?
#
loop_
_entity_poly.entity_id
_entity_poly.type
_entity_poly.pdbx_seq_one_letter_code
_entity_poly.pdbx_strand_id
1 'polypeptide(L)'
;MRVIQVAPSAFGPQGLYGGGERYPLELARALAAEVDCELITFGPRPGRWRAHGGLCVRVLRPLAWLHGHPAQPVAPLLPAALAGAEIVHAHHFRSVPTRMSAVTARILGAATAVTDHGLPGRTWGGLVHRLFDRFLAVSRFSAQLLAAPPARTQVIYGGADPRRFAPGPTADRDGVLFVGRLTPHKGIDQLVRALPAGAALRIAGSSGHDPHPPERDYPALLRRLAQGRDVTFLGPVPDRDLPELYRRAAVLALPSVDRTCYGRHIPVPELLGLAALEAMASGTPVVASRIGGLAEVVVDGETGFLVQPGDTAALADRLERLMSDRRLAARLSANARDLVMERFTWQACAKRCLTAYEALV
;
A
#
# COMPACT_ATOMS: atom_id res chain seq x y z
N MET A 1 1.56 8.01 -26.20
CA MET A 1 0.97 8.65 -25.01
C MET A 1 2.07 8.92 -24.00
N ARG A 2 2.17 10.18 -23.55
CA ARG A 2 3.13 10.60 -22.51
C ARG A 2 2.41 10.81 -21.19
N VAL A 3 2.75 10.00 -20.19
CA VAL A 3 2.16 10.02 -18.85
C VAL A 3 3.16 10.61 -17.85
N ILE A 4 2.78 11.61 -17.10
CA ILE A 4 3.56 12.12 -15.98
C ILE A 4 2.82 11.79 -14.69
N GLN A 5 3.45 10.95 -13.85
CA GLN A 5 2.96 10.68 -12.50
C GLN A 5 3.58 11.67 -11.50
N VAL A 6 2.77 12.16 -10.56
CA VAL A 6 3.22 13.08 -9.51
C VAL A 6 2.90 12.47 -8.15
N ALA A 7 3.94 12.10 -7.40
CA ALA A 7 3.83 11.55 -6.06
C ALA A 7 4.49 12.49 -5.05
N PRO A 8 3.77 12.99 -4.02
CA PRO A 8 4.31 13.92 -3.04
C PRO A 8 5.53 13.39 -2.28
N SER A 9 5.55 12.08 -2.04
CA SER A 9 6.61 11.39 -1.33
C SER A 9 6.73 9.98 -1.91
N ALA A 10 7.79 9.71 -2.66
CA ALA A 10 8.11 8.36 -3.14
C ALA A 10 9.35 7.81 -2.44
N PHE A 11 10.23 8.70 -1.94
CA PHE A 11 11.47 8.30 -1.30
C PHE A 11 11.67 9.10 -0.02
N GLY A 12 11.94 8.42 1.09
CA GLY A 12 12.38 9.04 2.33
C GLY A 12 13.89 8.92 2.53
N PRO A 13 14.45 9.47 3.64
CA PRO A 13 15.87 9.38 3.97
C PRO A 13 16.38 7.93 4.07
N GLN A 14 15.50 6.99 4.36
CA GLN A 14 15.81 5.56 4.54
C GLN A 14 15.17 4.66 3.45
N GLY A 15 14.68 5.25 2.36
CA GLY A 15 13.98 4.53 1.30
C GLY A 15 12.45 4.67 1.35
N LEU A 16 11.73 3.66 0.86
CA LEU A 16 10.26 3.66 0.83
C LEU A 16 9.68 3.39 2.23
N TYR A 17 8.77 4.24 2.69
CA TYR A 17 8.22 4.16 4.05
C TYR A 17 7.01 3.24 4.21
N GLY A 18 6.24 3.02 3.15
CA GLY A 18 5.00 2.25 3.23
C GLY A 18 4.31 2.03 1.90
N GLY A 19 3.12 1.45 1.94
CA GLY A 19 2.34 1.13 0.74
C GLY A 19 1.96 2.35 -0.08
N GLY A 20 1.67 3.48 0.57
CA GLY A 20 1.29 4.73 -0.11
C GLY A 20 2.42 5.35 -0.93
N GLU A 21 3.66 5.22 -0.49
CA GLU A 21 4.85 5.70 -1.19
C GLU A 21 5.34 4.71 -2.24
N ARG A 22 5.21 3.41 -1.94
CA ARG A 22 5.59 2.34 -2.86
C ARG A 22 4.67 2.24 -4.07
N TYR A 23 3.37 2.42 -3.86
CA TYR A 23 2.36 2.28 -4.92
C TYR A 23 2.66 3.14 -6.17
N PRO A 24 2.89 4.47 -6.06
CA PRO A 24 3.20 5.30 -7.21
C PRO A 24 4.43 4.84 -7.98
N LEU A 25 5.47 4.40 -7.28
CA LEU A 25 6.72 3.97 -7.89
C LEU A 25 6.55 2.67 -8.67
N GLU A 26 5.88 1.67 -8.08
CA GLU A 26 5.68 0.38 -8.74
C GLU A 26 4.71 0.49 -9.92
N LEU A 27 3.66 1.31 -9.80
CA LEU A 27 2.77 1.61 -10.92
C LEU A 27 3.52 2.34 -12.05
N ALA A 28 4.35 3.34 -11.72
CA ALA A 28 5.13 4.06 -12.71
C ALA A 28 6.11 3.14 -13.45
N ARG A 29 6.74 2.19 -12.75
CA ARG A 29 7.60 1.17 -13.38
C ARG A 29 6.83 0.29 -14.35
N ALA A 30 5.64 -0.15 -13.97
CA ALA A 30 4.81 -0.97 -14.84
C ALA A 30 4.30 -0.18 -16.06
N LEU A 31 3.93 1.08 -15.90
CA LEU A 31 3.52 1.96 -17.01
C LEU A 31 4.68 2.29 -17.95
N ALA A 32 5.90 2.47 -17.44
CA ALA A 32 7.07 2.77 -18.24
C ALA A 32 7.47 1.64 -19.22
N ALA A 33 6.97 0.42 -19.00
CA ALA A 33 7.12 -0.70 -19.92
C ALA A 33 6.18 -0.60 -21.14
N GLU A 34 5.12 0.21 -21.05
CA GLU A 34 4.05 0.29 -22.06
C GLU A 34 4.00 1.67 -22.75
N VAL A 35 4.33 2.74 -22.02
CA VAL A 35 4.23 4.12 -22.51
C VAL A 35 5.40 4.98 -22.01
N ASP A 36 5.58 6.17 -22.61
CA ASP A 36 6.52 7.18 -22.09
C ASP A 36 6.02 7.68 -20.73
N CYS A 37 6.62 7.16 -19.65
CA CYS A 37 6.22 7.45 -18.27
C CYS A 37 7.36 8.10 -17.49
N GLU A 38 7.07 9.25 -16.86
CA GLU A 38 7.97 9.94 -15.94
C GLU A 38 7.30 10.02 -14.55
N LEU A 39 8.03 9.70 -13.49
CA LEU A 39 7.61 9.90 -12.10
C LEU A 39 8.28 11.15 -11.54
N ILE A 40 7.48 12.16 -11.19
CA ILE A 40 7.92 13.34 -10.45
C ILE A 40 7.66 13.14 -8.97
N THR A 41 8.69 13.34 -8.16
CA THR A 41 8.61 13.37 -6.70
C THR A 41 9.46 14.52 -6.15
N PHE A 42 9.53 14.64 -4.81
CA PHE A 42 10.13 15.81 -4.16
C PHE A 42 11.14 15.41 -3.11
N GLY A 43 12.23 16.17 -3.03
CA GLY A 43 13.27 15.90 -2.06
C GLY A 43 14.30 17.03 -1.96
N PRO A 44 15.17 17.00 -0.93
CA PRO A 44 16.18 18.05 -0.72
C PRO A 44 17.27 18.06 -1.80
N ARG A 45 17.50 16.91 -2.44
CA ARG A 45 18.48 16.74 -3.52
C ARG A 45 17.75 16.56 -4.84
N PRO A 46 17.66 17.59 -5.68
CA PRO A 46 17.04 17.47 -6.99
C PRO A 46 17.88 16.58 -7.91
N GLY A 47 17.22 15.92 -8.84
CA GLY A 47 17.89 15.06 -9.79
C GLY A 47 16.93 14.44 -10.80
N ARG A 48 17.51 13.86 -11.85
CA ARG A 48 16.78 13.10 -12.86
C ARG A 48 17.62 11.89 -13.28
N TRP A 49 17.03 10.71 -13.22
CA TRP A 49 17.71 9.48 -13.64
C TRP A 49 16.72 8.49 -14.25
N ARG A 50 17.26 7.52 -14.99
CA ARG A 50 16.50 6.36 -15.44
C ARG A 50 16.63 5.23 -14.44
N ALA A 51 15.50 4.76 -13.92
CA ALA A 51 15.42 3.58 -13.09
C ALA A 51 15.33 2.31 -13.96
N HIS A 52 15.48 1.15 -13.33
CA HIS A 52 15.29 -0.13 -14.02
C HIS A 52 13.90 -0.21 -14.69
N GLY A 53 13.83 -0.81 -15.89
CA GLY A 53 12.60 -0.87 -16.67
C GLY A 53 12.29 0.39 -17.50
N GLY A 54 13.26 1.32 -17.63
CA GLY A 54 13.12 2.51 -18.49
C GLY A 54 12.42 3.70 -17.85
N LEU A 55 11.88 3.57 -16.63
CA LEU A 55 11.21 4.65 -15.92
C LEU A 55 12.14 5.86 -15.71
N CYS A 56 11.72 7.03 -16.16
CA CYS A 56 12.36 8.29 -15.80
C CYS A 56 11.84 8.76 -14.43
N VAL A 57 12.75 8.98 -13.48
CA VAL A 57 12.40 9.57 -12.18
C VAL A 57 13.01 10.97 -12.09
N ARG A 58 12.18 11.95 -11.72
CA ARG A 58 12.60 13.33 -11.50
C ARG A 58 12.28 13.75 -10.08
N VAL A 59 13.29 14.17 -9.34
CA VAL A 59 13.13 14.78 -8.01
C VAL A 59 13.21 16.28 -8.14
N LEU A 60 12.14 16.97 -7.74
CA LEU A 60 12.11 18.43 -7.65
C LEU A 60 12.45 18.85 -6.22
N ARG A 61 13.24 19.93 -6.09
CA ARG A 61 13.52 20.54 -4.79
C ARG A 61 12.34 21.46 -4.43
N PRO A 62 11.64 21.23 -3.32
CA PRO A 62 10.63 22.15 -2.85
C PRO A 62 11.25 23.38 -2.18
N LEU A 63 10.56 24.50 -2.23
CA LEU A 63 10.90 25.68 -1.43
C LEU A 63 10.62 25.45 0.05
N ALA A 64 9.52 24.76 0.35
CA ALA A 64 9.09 24.47 1.69
C ALA A 64 8.20 23.22 1.72
N TRP A 65 8.06 22.63 2.89
CA TRP A 65 7.01 21.65 3.21
C TRP A 65 5.95 22.33 4.08
N LEU A 66 4.72 22.41 3.59
CA LEU A 66 3.63 23.05 4.30
C LEU A 66 3.41 22.32 5.64
N HIS A 67 3.41 23.09 6.74
CA HIS A 67 3.34 22.57 8.12
C HIS A 67 4.41 21.52 8.46
N GLY A 68 5.55 21.51 7.75
CA GLY A 68 6.60 20.49 7.94
C GLY A 68 6.21 19.09 7.48
N HIS A 69 5.05 18.90 6.86
CA HIS A 69 4.54 17.58 6.50
C HIS A 69 5.16 17.07 5.19
N PRO A 70 5.81 15.88 5.16
CA PRO A 70 6.55 15.38 3.99
C PRO A 70 5.68 15.18 2.74
N ALA A 71 4.38 14.97 2.89
CA ALA A 71 3.44 14.85 1.76
C ALA A 71 2.91 16.21 1.25
N GLN A 72 3.39 17.35 1.77
CA GLN A 72 2.94 18.68 1.40
C GLN A 72 4.09 19.58 0.86
N PRO A 73 4.91 19.11 -0.09
CA PRO A 73 5.95 19.95 -0.69
C PRO A 73 5.35 21.05 -1.58
N VAL A 74 5.93 22.23 -1.51
CA VAL A 74 5.61 23.37 -2.38
C VAL A 74 6.77 23.55 -3.34
N ALA A 75 6.59 23.18 -4.61
CA ALA A 75 7.64 23.20 -5.64
C ALA A 75 7.23 24.05 -6.86
N PRO A 76 7.71 25.29 -6.97
CA PRO A 76 7.35 26.20 -8.06
C PRO A 76 7.73 25.70 -9.46
N LEU A 77 8.72 24.82 -9.57
CA LEU A 77 9.13 24.22 -10.84
C LEU A 77 8.23 23.08 -11.31
N LEU A 78 7.25 22.65 -10.51
CA LEU A 78 6.33 21.58 -10.89
C LEU A 78 5.52 21.91 -12.16
N PRO A 79 4.94 23.13 -12.35
CA PRO A 79 4.24 23.46 -13.59
C PRO A 79 5.09 23.28 -14.85
N ALA A 80 6.33 23.77 -14.83
CA ALA A 80 7.24 23.61 -15.96
C ALA A 80 7.64 22.14 -16.20
N ALA A 81 7.70 21.32 -15.15
CA ALA A 81 8.02 19.91 -15.26
C ALA A 81 6.89 19.06 -15.87
N LEU A 82 5.67 19.58 -15.91
CA LEU A 82 4.49 18.92 -16.52
C LEU A 82 4.35 19.21 -18.02
N ALA A 83 5.20 20.06 -18.59
CA ALA A 83 5.11 20.42 -20.00
C ALA A 83 5.23 19.21 -20.93
N GLY A 84 4.32 19.14 -21.91
CA GLY A 84 4.24 18.05 -22.88
C GLY A 84 3.63 16.75 -22.36
N ALA A 85 3.05 16.73 -21.16
CA ALA A 85 2.22 15.62 -20.71
C ALA A 85 0.92 15.57 -21.50
N GLU A 86 0.49 14.38 -21.92
CA GLU A 86 -0.88 14.14 -22.40
C GLU A 86 -1.77 13.74 -21.22
N ILE A 87 -1.21 12.98 -20.27
CA ILE A 87 -1.86 12.58 -19.02
C ILE A 87 -1.01 13.00 -17.83
N VAL A 88 -1.63 13.67 -16.86
CA VAL A 88 -1.06 13.93 -15.54
C VAL A 88 -1.81 13.09 -14.50
N HIS A 89 -1.14 12.08 -13.96
CA HIS A 89 -1.69 11.22 -12.91
C HIS A 89 -1.08 11.58 -11.56
N ALA A 90 -1.85 12.21 -10.69
CA ALA A 90 -1.40 12.63 -9.38
C ALA A 90 -1.80 11.63 -8.28
N HIS A 91 -0.95 11.50 -7.27
CA HIS A 91 -1.19 10.65 -6.10
C HIS A 91 -1.40 11.49 -4.84
N HIS A 92 -2.19 10.98 -3.89
CA HIS A 92 -2.59 11.69 -2.65
C HIS A 92 -3.44 12.94 -2.91
N PHE A 93 -4.72 12.74 -3.09
CA PHE A 93 -5.72 13.73 -3.49
C PHE A 93 -5.63 15.08 -2.76
N ARG A 94 -5.27 15.08 -1.47
CA ARG A 94 -5.20 16.29 -0.63
C ARG A 94 -3.85 17.00 -0.63
N SER A 95 -2.85 16.48 -1.33
CA SER A 95 -1.52 17.08 -1.32
C SER A 95 -1.46 18.36 -2.16
N VAL A 96 -0.55 19.25 -1.80
CA VAL A 96 -0.29 20.49 -2.56
C VAL A 96 0.15 20.18 -4.00
N PRO A 97 1.12 19.25 -4.24
CA PRO A 97 1.52 18.91 -5.58
C PRO A 97 0.38 18.40 -6.45
N THR A 98 -0.52 17.58 -5.89
CA THR A 98 -1.67 17.04 -6.60
C THR A 98 -2.60 18.15 -7.11
N ARG A 99 -2.90 19.15 -6.27
CA ARG A 99 -3.73 20.28 -6.66
C ARG A 99 -3.03 21.19 -7.69
N MET A 100 -1.75 21.46 -7.48
CA MET A 100 -0.94 22.22 -8.44
C MET A 100 -0.90 21.51 -9.80
N SER A 101 -0.67 20.20 -9.79
CA SER A 101 -0.65 19.38 -11.01
C SER A 101 -1.98 19.43 -11.76
N ALA A 102 -3.11 19.31 -11.06
CA ALA A 102 -4.43 19.35 -11.68
C ALA A 102 -4.74 20.71 -12.34
N VAL A 103 -4.42 21.82 -11.67
CA VAL A 103 -4.59 23.16 -12.24
C VAL A 103 -3.66 23.37 -13.43
N THR A 104 -2.40 22.99 -13.30
CA THR A 104 -1.42 23.13 -14.39
C THR A 104 -1.78 22.28 -15.60
N ALA A 105 -2.17 21.03 -15.40
CA ALA A 105 -2.58 20.13 -16.47
C ALA A 105 -3.72 20.72 -17.29
N ARG A 106 -4.73 21.31 -16.64
CA ARG A 106 -5.83 21.99 -17.35
C ARG A 106 -5.37 23.19 -18.18
N ILE A 107 -4.41 23.97 -17.68
CA ILE A 107 -3.83 25.09 -18.44
C ILE A 107 -3.05 24.57 -19.65
N LEU A 108 -2.37 23.43 -19.52
CA LEU A 108 -1.58 22.82 -20.59
C LEU A 108 -2.42 21.94 -21.55
N GLY A 109 -3.73 21.78 -21.30
CA GLY A 109 -4.60 20.91 -22.09
C GLY A 109 -4.38 19.41 -21.89
N ALA A 110 -3.68 19.02 -20.82
CA ALA A 110 -3.46 17.61 -20.47
C ALA A 110 -4.64 17.07 -19.67
N ALA A 111 -5.00 15.81 -19.91
CA ALA A 111 -6.01 15.12 -19.12
C ALA A 111 -5.48 14.74 -17.73
N THR A 112 -6.39 14.66 -16.75
CA THR A 112 -6.04 14.50 -15.34
C THR A 112 -6.62 13.24 -14.72
N ALA A 113 -5.76 12.47 -14.07
CA ALA A 113 -6.15 11.33 -13.23
C ALA A 113 -5.64 11.50 -11.79
N VAL A 114 -6.32 10.90 -10.83
CA VAL A 114 -5.89 10.92 -9.43
C VAL A 114 -6.13 9.59 -8.74
N THR A 115 -5.13 9.14 -7.98
CA THR A 115 -5.24 8.02 -7.02
C THR A 115 -5.04 8.54 -5.60
N ASP A 116 -5.98 8.22 -4.71
CA ASP A 116 -5.82 8.58 -3.30
C ASP A 116 -5.35 7.37 -2.46
N HIS A 117 -4.47 7.67 -1.49
CA HIS A 117 -3.83 6.67 -0.65
C HIS A 117 -4.11 6.89 0.85
N GLY A 118 -5.15 7.63 1.22
CA GLY A 118 -5.26 7.81 2.65
C GLY A 118 -6.47 8.47 3.26
N LEU A 119 -6.98 9.57 2.80
CA LEU A 119 -7.97 10.32 3.57
C LEU A 119 -9.31 10.43 2.83
N PRO A 120 -10.41 9.93 3.43
CA PRO A 120 -11.73 10.02 2.83
C PRO A 120 -12.27 11.44 2.79
N GLY A 121 -13.22 11.67 1.90
CA GLY A 121 -14.13 12.81 1.91
C GLY A 121 -13.81 13.91 0.90
N ARG A 122 -14.81 14.78 0.72
CA ARG A 122 -14.75 15.91 -0.19
C ARG A 122 -13.85 17.02 0.35
N THR A 123 -12.94 17.54 -0.47
CA THR A 123 -12.15 18.72 -0.15
C THR A 123 -12.76 19.96 -0.80
N TRP A 124 -12.80 21.07 -0.05
CA TRP A 124 -13.34 22.35 -0.52
C TRP A 124 -14.75 22.22 -1.11
N GLY A 125 -15.66 21.54 -0.40
CA GLY A 125 -17.05 21.35 -0.87
C GLY A 125 -17.17 20.53 -2.16
N GLY A 126 -16.15 19.76 -2.54
CA GLY A 126 -16.13 18.99 -3.80
C GLY A 126 -15.55 19.75 -5.00
N LEU A 127 -15.08 20.99 -4.82
CA LEU A 127 -14.51 21.77 -5.92
C LEU A 127 -13.26 21.11 -6.50
N VAL A 128 -12.41 20.54 -5.65
CA VAL A 128 -11.18 19.84 -6.09
C VAL A 128 -11.49 18.64 -6.98
N HIS A 129 -12.64 17.96 -6.79
CA HIS A 129 -13.07 16.86 -7.66
C HIS A 129 -13.34 17.28 -9.11
N ARG A 130 -13.67 18.56 -9.34
CA ARG A 130 -13.90 19.09 -10.69
C ARG A 130 -12.61 19.28 -11.49
N LEU A 131 -11.46 19.23 -10.81
CA LEU A 131 -10.16 19.37 -11.46
C LEU A 131 -9.67 18.07 -12.09
N PHE A 132 -10.30 16.93 -11.78
CA PHE A 132 -9.87 15.62 -12.27
C PHE A 132 -10.89 15.01 -13.22
N ASP A 133 -10.40 14.47 -14.33
CA ASP A 133 -11.20 13.77 -15.32
C ASP A 133 -11.46 12.32 -14.92
N ARG A 134 -10.50 11.68 -14.23
CA ARG A 134 -10.61 10.30 -13.71
C ARG A 134 -10.15 10.17 -12.27
N PHE A 135 -10.83 9.29 -11.54
CA PHE A 135 -10.50 8.86 -10.19
C PHE A 135 -10.14 7.37 -10.24
N LEU A 136 -8.90 7.05 -9.91
CA LEU A 136 -8.37 5.70 -9.96
C LEU A 136 -8.25 5.16 -8.54
N ALA A 137 -9.14 4.24 -8.19
CA ALA A 137 -9.25 3.71 -6.84
C ALA A 137 -8.43 2.43 -6.68
N VAL A 138 -7.74 2.30 -5.55
CA VAL A 138 -6.90 1.11 -5.25
C VAL A 138 -7.72 -0.10 -4.79
N SER A 139 -9.02 0.07 -4.55
CA SER A 139 -9.98 -0.98 -4.20
C SER A 139 -11.42 -0.44 -4.38
N ARG A 140 -12.43 -1.31 -4.36
CA ARG A 140 -13.84 -0.90 -4.31
C ARG A 140 -14.14 -0.12 -3.02
N PHE A 141 -13.55 -0.56 -1.91
CA PHE A 141 -13.63 0.14 -0.65
C PHE A 141 -13.08 1.57 -0.77
N SER A 142 -11.90 1.76 -1.36
CA SER A 142 -11.35 3.11 -1.57
C SER A 142 -12.18 3.96 -2.54
N ALA A 143 -12.81 3.35 -3.55
CA ALA A 143 -13.70 4.05 -4.48
C ALA A 143 -14.92 4.65 -3.75
N GLN A 144 -15.49 3.94 -2.80
CA GLN A 144 -16.61 4.44 -1.97
C GLN A 144 -16.18 5.65 -1.11
N LEU A 145 -14.94 5.62 -0.60
CA LEU A 145 -14.41 6.70 0.23
C LEU A 145 -14.08 7.98 -0.55
N LEU A 146 -13.75 7.87 -1.83
CA LEU A 146 -13.39 9.02 -2.67
C LEU A 146 -14.54 10.02 -2.85
N ALA A 147 -15.78 9.58 -2.66
CA ALA A 147 -17.00 10.40 -2.89
C ALA A 147 -17.00 11.09 -4.27
N ALA A 148 -16.34 10.47 -5.26
CA ALA A 148 -16.25 10.93 -6.63
C ALA A 148 -17.41 10.39 -7.49
N PRO A 149 -17.74 11.02 -8.64
CA PRO A 149 -18.80 10.51 -9.52
C PRO A 149 -18.48 9.09 -10.01
N PRO A 150 -19.40 8.12 -9.90
CA PRO A 150 -19.15 6.74 -10.34
C PRO A 150 -18.70 6.63 -11.80
N ALA A 151 -19.30 7.42 -12.71
CA ALA A 151 -18.95 7.45 -14.13
C ALA A 151 -17.50 7.89 -14.41
N ARG A 152 -16.83 8.56 -13.46
CA ARG A 152 -15.44 8.97 -13.54
C ARG A 152 -14.51 8.17 -12.62
N THR A 153 -15.05 7.17 -11.93
CA THR A 153 -14.28 6.36 -10.96
C THR A 153 -14.04 4.96 -11.53
N GLN A 154 -12.79 4.53 -11.52
CA GLN A 154 -12.39 3.18 -11.94
C GLN A 154 -11.52 2.53 -10.87
N VAL A 155 -11.79 1.27 -10.56
CA VAL A 155 -10.95 0.48 -9.65
C VAL A 155 -9.79 -0.12 -10.45
N ILE A 156 -8.58 0.25 -10.07
CA ILE A 156 -7.35 -0.21 -10.73
C ILE A 156 -6.60 -1.25 -9.89
N TYR A 157 -6.93 -1.36 -8.60
CA TYR A 157 -6.20 -2.13 -7.59
C TYR A 157 -4.73 -1.70 -7.48
N GLY A 158 -3.93 -2.51 -6.89
CA GLY A 158 -2.47 -2.50 -6.88
C GLY A 158 -2.00 -3.91 -7.09
N GLY A 159 -0.73 -4.17 -6.87
CA GLY A 159 -0.23 -5.50 -7.13
C GLY A 159 1.06 -5.85 -6.41
N ALA A 160 1.51 -7.07 -6.65
CA ALA A 160 2.85 -7.52 -6.37
C ALA A 160 3.61 -7.70 -7.69
N ASP A 161 4.95 -7.55 -7.64
CA ASP A 161 5.82 -7.98 -8.72
C ASP A 161 6.10 -9.48 -8.56
N PRO A 162 5.56 -10.36 -9.43
CA PRO A 162 5.70 -11.81 -9.28
C PRO A 162 7.10 -12.33 -9.58
N ARG A 163 7.98 -11.52 -10.19
CA ARG A 163 9.40 -11.86 -10.39
C ARG A 163 10.18 -11.65 -9.10
N ARG A 164 9.81 -10.64 -8.36
CA ARG A 164 10.41 -10.29 -7.08
C ARG A 164 9.84 -11.12 -5.93
N PHE A 165 8.52 -11.20 -5.86
CA PHE A 165 7.79 -11.97 -4.86
C PHE A 165 7.41 -13.33 -5.46
N ALA A 166 8.33 -14.28 -5.40
CA ALA A 166 8.16 -15.63 -5.92
C ALA A 166 8.28 -16.67 -4.79
N PRO A 167 7.59 -17.81 -4.89
CA PRO A 167 7.73 -18.89 -3.92
C PRO A 167 9.17 -19.37 -3.82
N GLY A 168 9.51 -19.86 -2.64
CA GLY A 168 10.76 -20.55 -2.34
C GLY A 168 10.48 -21.92 -1.72
N PRO A 169 11.52 -22.62 -1.24
CA PRO A 169 11.37 -23.86 -0.51
C PRO A 169 10.40 -23.71 0.67
N THR A 170 9.50 -24.67 0.85
CA THR A 170 8.47 -24.61 1.89
C THR A 170 8.88 -25.35 3.17
N ALA A 171 9.95 -26.15 3.10
CA ALA A 171 10.40 -27.00 4.21
C ALA A 171 10.82 -26.19 5.45
N ASP A 172 11.37 -24.99 5.25
CA ASP A 172 11.95 -24.14 6.30
C ASP A 172 11.03 -23.00 6.74
N ARG A 173 9.75 -23.05 6.37
CA ARG A 173 8.78 -22.02 6.80
C ARG A 173 8.46 -22.18 8.27
N ASP A 174 8.60 -21.06 8.99
CA ASP A 174 8.40 -21.02 10.43
C ASP A 174 7.73 -19.73 10.89
N GLY A 175 6.90 -19.85 11.93
CA GLY A 175 6.32 -18.76 12.69
C GLY A 175 5.37 -17.86 11.89
N VAL A 176 4.90 -16.86 12.59
CA VAL A 176 3.98 -15.84 12.10
C VAL A 176 4.77 -14.58 11.72
N LEU A 177 4.43 -13.98 10.60
CA LEU A 177 4.99 -12.71 10.15
C LEU A 177 3.92 -11.62 10.17
N PHE A 178 4.29 -10.43 10.62
CA PHE A 178 3.58 -9.18 10.38
C PHE A 178 4.49 -8.22 9.61
N VAL A 179 3.95 -7.59 8.56
CA VAL A 179 4.65 -6.53 7.81
C VAL A 179 3.77 -5.30 7.73
N GLY A 180 4.22 -4.18 8.28
CA GLY A 180 3.47 -2.93 8.25
C GLY A 180 3.89 -1.92 9.30
N ARG A 181 3.20 -0.77 9.32
CA ARG A 181 3.44 0.25 10.34
C ARG A 181 3.01 -0.25 11.71
N LEU A 182 3.80 0.08 12.74
CA LEU A 182 3.47 -0.23 14.13
C LEU A 182 2.49 0.82 14.68
N THR A 183 1.26 0.76 14.18
CA THR A 183 0.16 1.66 14.57
C THR A 183 -1.02 0.86 15.09
N PRO A 184 -1.81 1.38 16.06
CA PRO A 184 -2.85 0.61 16.74
C PRO A 184 -3.91 0.01 15.82
N HIS A 185 -4.26 0.70 14.72
CA HIS A 185 -5.24 0.18 13.76
C HIS A 185 -4.77 -1.04 12.97
N LYS A 186 -3.48 -1.37 13.03
CA LYS A 186 -2.94 -2.61 12.44
C LYS A 186 -3.17 -3.84 13.32
N GLY A 187 -3.67 -3.68 14.55
CA GLY A 187 -4.10 -4.76 15.43
C GLY A 187 -2.97 -5.68 15.90
N ILE A 188 -1.71 -5.20 15.92
CA ILE A 188 -0.54 -6.02 16.30
C ILE A 188 -0.66 -6.49 17.75
N ASP A 189 -1.26 -5.69 18.63
CA ASP A 189 -1.55 -6.07 20.01
C ASP A 189 -2.48 -7.30 20.09
N GLN A 190 -3.46 -7.42 19.17
CA GLN A 190 -4.32 -8.58 19.06
C GLN A 190 -3.54 -9.78 18.52
N LEU A 191 -2.65 -9.56 17.54
CA LEU A 191 -1.79 -10.64 17.01
C LEU A 191 -0.89 -11.22 18.10
N VAL A 192 -0.26 -10.37 18.90
CA VAL A 192 0.57 -10.84 20.02
C VAL A 192 -0.24 -11.69 21.01
N ARG A 193 -1.49 -11.29 21.30
CA ARG A 193 -2.39 -12.07 22.18
C ARG A 193 -2.85 -13.39 21.55
N ALA A 194 -3.09 -13.38 20.23
CA ALA A 194 -3.57 -14.52 19.46
C ALA A 194 -2.47 -15.53 19.08
N LEU A 195 -1.20 -15.19 19.35
CA LEU A 195 -0.07 -16.04 18.95
C LEU A 195 -0.18 -17.43 19.60
N PRO A 196 -0.22 -18.52 18.83
CA PRO A 196 -0.26 -19.87 19.37
C PRO A 196 0.93 -20.16 20.31
N ALA A 197 0.74 -21.04 21.29
CA ALA A 197 1.79 -21.39 22.22
C ALA A 197 3.01 -22.00 21.50
N GLY A 198 4.20 -21.50 21.82
CA GLY A 198 5.45 -21.94 21.19
C GLY A 198 5.68 -21.43 19.77
N ALA A 199 4.75 -20.66 19.18
CA ALA A 199 4.95 -20.07 17.86
C ALA A 199 5.82 -18.81 17.95
N ALA A 200 6.74 -18.64 16.98
CA ALA A 200 7.49 -17.42 16.81
C ALA A 200 6.68 -16.36 16.07
N LEU A 201 6.81 -15.08 16.45
CA LEU A 201 6.25 -13.94 15.72
C LEU A 201 7.36 -12.97 15.33
N ARG A 202 7.46 -12.66 14.06
CA ARG A 202 8.36 -11.63 13.53
C ARG A 202 7.55 -10.41 13.09
N ILE A 203 7.89 -9.24 13.63
CA ILE A 203 7.20 -7.97 13.35
C ILE A 203 8.16 -7.06 12.58
N ALA A 204 7.88 -6.86 11.30
CA ALA A 204 8.64 -6.01 10.41
C ALA A 204 7.92 -4.67 10.18
N GLY A 205 8.61 -3.58 10.47
CA GLY A 205 8.12 -2.21 10.28
C GLY A 205 8.53 -1.26 11.37
N SER A 206 8.08 -0.02 11.25
CA SER A 206 8.35 1.05 12.21
C SER A 206 7.07 1.82 12.57
N SER A 207 7.14 2.60 13.64
CA SER A 207 6.10 3.57 13.98
C SER A 207 5.99 4.61 12.86
N GLY A 208 4.77 5.03 12.53
CA GLY A 208 4.56 6.09 11.53
C GLY A 208 5.15 7.44 11.98
N HIS A 209 5.17 8.41 11.04
CA HIS A 209 5.81 9.71 11.26
C HIS A 209 5.12 10.63 12.27
N ASP A 210 3.85 10.38 12.61
CA ASP A 210 3.09 11.27 13.50
C ASP A 210 2.10 10.49 14.38
N PRO A 211 2.61 9.79 15.40
CA PRO A 211 1.72 9.15 16.38
C PRO A 211 1.19 10.22 17.35
N HIS A 212 -0.15 10.40 17.40
CA HIS A 212 -0.79 11.18 18.44
C HIS A 212 -0.80 10.42 19.77
N PRO A 213 -0.73 11.09 20.93
CA PRO A 213 -1.02 10.43 22.20
C PRO A 213 -2.47 9.92 22.23
N PRO A 214 -2.77 8.74 22.81
CA PRO A 214 -1.84 7.80 23.48
C PRO A 214 -1.12 6.82 22.51
N GLU A 215 -1.32 6.94 21.22
CA GLU A 215 -0.84 6.01 20.21
C GLU A 215 0.68 6.01 20.06
N ARG A 216 1.33 7.08 20.51
CA ARG A 216 2.79 7.19 20.59
C ARG A 216 3.42 6.07 21.43
N ASP A 217 2.69 5.58 22.45
CA ASP A 217 3.17 4.56 23.37
C ASP A 217 2.89 3.12 22.88
N TYR A 218 2.26 2.98 21.71
CA TYR A 218 1.89 1.68 21.17
C TYR A 218 3.09 0.72 21.01
N PRO A 219 4.28 1.14 20.53
CA PRO A 219 5.44 0.24 20.51
C PRO A 219 5.86 -0.25 21.90
N ALA A 220 5.72 0.56 22.93
CA ALA A 220 5.99 0.14 24.31
C ALA A 220 4.94 -0.86 24.81
N LEU A 221 3.66 -0.66 24.47
CA LEU A 221 2.59 -1.61 24.74
C LEU A 221 2.89 -2.97 24.10
N LEU A 222 3.29 -2.97 22.83
CA LEU A 222 3.62 -4.21 22.09
C LEU A 222 4.78 -4.97 22.76
N ARG A 223 5.84 -4.28 23.20
CA ARG A 223 6.95 -4.91 23.92
C ARG A 223 6.51 -5.52 25.25
N ARG A 224 5.62 -4.84 26.00
CA ARG A 224 5.06 -5.43 27.25
C ARG A 224 4.24 -6.69 26.96
N LEU A 225 3.39 -6.67 25.93
CA LEU A 225 2.58 -7.84 25.56
C LEU A 225 3.44 -9.02 25.06
N ALA A 226 4.60 -8.73 24.50
CA ALA A 226 5.55 -9.71 23.99
C ALA A 226 6.36 -10.42 25.09
N GLN A 227 6.33 -9.92 26.34
CA GLN A 227 7.07 -10.54 27.45
C GLN A 227 6.66 -12.00 27.65
N GLY A 228 7.63 -12.90 27.74
CA GLY A 228 7.41 -14.35 27.87
C GLY A 228 6.92 -15.06 26.62
N ARG A 229 6.95 -14.40 25.45
CA ARG A 229 6.59 -14.96 24.13
C ARG A 229 7.76 -14.83 23.17
N ASP A 230 7.83 -15.72 22.18
CA ASP A 230 8.83 -15.62 21.11
C ASP A 230 8.40 -14.55 20.07
N VAL A 231 8.67 -13.29 20.38
CA VAL A 231 8.33 -12.15 19.53
C VAL A 231 9.59 -11.33 19.22
N THR A 232 9.92 -11.24 17.95
CA THR A 232 11.06 -10.46 17.44
C THR A 232 10.59 -9.23 16.68
N PHE A 233 11.03 -8.04 17.10
CA PHE A 233 10.82 -6.78 16.39
C PHE A 233 12.00 -6.53 15.46
N LEU A 234 11.79 -6.67 14.14
CA LEU A 234 12.84 -6.54 13.13
C LEU A 234 13.16 -5.07 12.78
N GLY A 235 12.28 -4.13 13.18
CA GLY A 235 12.37 -2.76 12.71
C GLY A 235 12.04 -2.60 11.22
N PRO A 236 12.47 -1.49 10.60
CA PRO A 236 12.32 -1.30 9.15
C PRO A 236 13.16 -2.32 8.38
N VAL A 237 12.53 -3.13 7.56
CA VAL A 237 13.20 -4.11 6.71
C VAL A 237 13.45 -3.48 5.34
N PRO A 238 14.69 -3.54 4.81
CA PRO A 238 14.99 -3.08 3.46
C PRO A 238 14.11 -3.79 2.42
N ASP A 239 13.68 -3.05 1.43
CA ASP A 239 12.76 -3.53 0.40
C ASP A 239 13.27 -4.80 -0.31
N ARG A 240 14.59 -4.90 -0.53
CA ARG A 240 15.25 -6.06 -1.14
C ARG A 240 15.14 -7.35 -0.31
N ASP A 241 14.96 -7.23 1.01
CA ASP A 241 14.97 -8.37 1.94
C ASP A 241 13.54 -8.87 2.23
N LEU A 242 12.50 -8.10 1.87
CA LEU A 242 11.10 -8.48 2.06
C LEU A 242 10.70 -9.80 1.38
N PRO A 243 11.14 -10.12 0.14
CA PRO A 243 10.77 -11.38 -0.50
C PRO A 243 11.21 -12.61 0.31
N GLU A 244 12.41 -12.57 0.89
CA GLU A 244 12.91 -13.66 1.70
C GLU A 244 12.15 -13.76 3.02
N LEU A 245 11.82 -12.62 3.62
CA LEU A 245 11.05 -12.57 4.85
C LEU A 245 9.66 -13.23 4.66
N TYR A 246 8.97 -12.93 3.55
CA TYR A 246 7.71 -13.60 3.24
C TYR A 246 7.91 -15.09 2.99
N ARG A 247 8.90 -15.50 2.20
CA ARG A 247 9.15 -16.92 1.89
C ARG A 247 9.38 -17.79 3.12
N ARG A 248 10.04 -17.24 4.16
CA ARG A 248 10.35 -17.96 5.40
C ARG A 248 9.18 -18.04 6.38
N ALA A 249 8.16 -17.21 6.23
CA ALA A 249 7.02 -17.22 7.13
C ALA A 249 6.10 -18.40 6.85
N ALA A 250 5.66 -19.09 7.89
CA ALA A 250 4.60 -20.10 7.80
C ALA A 250 3.26 -19.45 7.47
N VAL A 251 3.00 -18.23 7.99
CA VAL A 251 1.79 -17.46 7.75
C VAL A 251 2.05 -15.96 7.91
N LEU A 252 1.46 -15.13 7.03
CA LEU A 252 1.37 -13.68 7.24
C LEU A 252 0.06 -13.36 7.95
N ALA A 253 0.11 -12.55 9.02
CA ALA A 253 -1.06 -12.06 9.74
C ALA A 253 -1.23 -10.55 9.57
N LEU A 254 -2.44 -10.12 9.16
CA LEU A 254 -2.83 -8.72 9.00
C LEU A 254 -4.14 -8.43 9.74
N PRO A 255 -4.12 -8.36 11.07
CA PRO A 255 -5.32 -8.25 11.91
C PRO A 255 -5.78 -6.80 12.08
N SER A 256 -5.82 -6.02 11.00
CA SER A 256 -6.24 -4.62 11.05
C SER A 256 -7.64 -4.44 11.64
N VAL A 257 -7.84 -3.33 12.37
CA VAL A 257 -9.09 -3.02 13.08
C VAL A 257 -9.56 -1.60 12.76
N ASP A 258 -10.86 -1.38 12.81
CA ASP A 258 -11.48 -0.07 12.70
C ASP A 258 -11.59 0.66 14.05
N ARG A 259 -11.49 -0.10 15.17
CA ARG A 259 -11.43 0.46 16.52
C ARG A 259 -10.15 0.01 17.22
N THR A 260 -9.30 0.97 17.54
CA THR A 260 -7.99 0.69 18.17
C THR A 260 -8.15 0.25 19.62
N CYS A 261 -7.07 -0.32 20.20
CA CYS A 261 -7.01 -0.66 21.63
C CYS A 261 -7.15 0.56 22.57
N TYR A 262 -7.08 1.76 22.04
CA TYR A 262 -7.33 3.03 22.74
C TYR A 262 -8.76 3.57 22.52
N GLY A 263 -9.65 2.79 21.90
CA GLY A 263 -11.04 3.16 21.64
C GLY A 263 -11.26 4.09 20.43
N ARG A 264 -10.20 4.52 19.75
CA ARG A 264 -10.29 5.42 18.60
C ARG A 264 -10.85 4.68 17.38
N HIS A 265 -11.85 5.25 16.74
CA HIS A 265 -12.36 4.75 15.45
C HIS A 265 -11.50 5.25 14.29
N ILE A 266 -11.12 4.33 13.41
CA ILE A 266 -10.33 4.56 12.20
C ILE A 266 -11.20 4.26 10.98
N PRO A 267 -11.67 5.28 10.25
CA PRO A 267 -12.57 5.07 9.11
C PRO A 267 -11.89 4.40 7.91
N VAL A 268 -10.56 4.45 7.85
CA VAL A 268 -9.75 3.87 6.77
C VAL A 268 -8.65 3.00 7.34
N PRO A 269 -8.96 1.80 7.84
CA PRO A 269 -7.98 0.92 8.46
C PRO A 269 -7.04 0.27 7.44
N GLU A 270 -7.56 -0.08 6.25
CA GLU A 270 -6.80 -0.69 5.17
C GLU A 270 -7.41 -0.39 3.81
N LEU A 271 -6.64 0.22 2.91
CA LEU A 271 -7.12 0.57 1.57
C LEU A 271 -7.09 -0.59 0.57
N LEU A 272 -6.04 -1.44 0.64
CA LEU A 272 -5.88 -2.58 -0.26
C LEU A 272 -5.24 -3.78 0.45
N GLY A 273 -4.06 -3.59 1.07
CA GLY A 273 -3.27 -4.65 1.67
C GLY A 273 -2.15 -5.17 0.76
N LEU A 274 -1.23 -4.28 0.34
CA LEU A 274 -0.08 -4.67 -0.50
C LEU A 274 0.74 -5.79 0.13
N ALA A 275 0.92 -5.79 1.46
CA ALA A 275 1.63 -6.86 2.17
C ALA A 275 0.95 -8.23 2.01
N ALA A 276 -0.39 -8.28 1.94
CA ALA A 276 -1.12 -9.52 1.63
C ALA A 276 -0.79 -10.00 0.22
N LEU A 277 -0.84 -9.12 -0.78
CA LEU A 277 -0.55 -9.46 -2.17
C LEU A 277 0.90 -9.94 -2.35
N GLU A 278 1.85 -9.30 -1.67
CA GLU A 278 3.28 -9.70 -1.69
C GLU A 278 3.49 -11.09 -1.05
N ALA A 279 2.86 -11.35 0.08
CA ALA A 279 2.90 -12.66 0.73
C ALA A 279 2.26 -13.76 -0.13
N MET A 280 1.07 -13.50 -0.67
CA MET A 280 0.36 -14.40 -1.58
C MET A 280 1.20 -14.71 -2.83
N ALA A 281 1.83 -13.69 -3.43
CA ALA A 281 2.76 -13.87 -4.55
C ALA A 281 3.98 -14.73 -4.16
N SER A 282 4.47 -14.61 -2.92
CA SER A 282 5.57 -15.39 -2.36
C SER A 282 5.16 -16.81 -1.96
N GLY A 283 3.88 -17.18 -2.14
CA GLY A 283 3.33 -18.46 -1.73
C GLY A 283 3.18 -18.59 -0.21
N THR A 284 3.06 -17.51 0.51
CA THR A 284 2.86 -17.49 1.96
C THR A 284 1.37 -17.34 2.25
N PRO A 285 0.76 -18.27 3.02
CA PRO A 285 -0.65 -18.17 3.37
C PRO A 285 -0.92 -16.93 4.23
N VAL A 286 -2.13 -16.38 4.10
CA VAL A 286 -2.52 -15.13 4.77
C VAL A 286 -3.71 -15.35 5.69
N VAL A 287 -3.63 -14.80 6.91
CA VAL A 287 -4.79 -14.55 7.78
C VAL A 287 -4.96 -13.05 7.91
N ALA A 288 -6.11 -12.53 7.53
CA ALA A 288 -6.38 -11.10 7.55
C ALA A 288 -7.73 -10.78 8.20
N SER A 289 -7.90 -9.56 8.67
CA SER A 289 -9.22 -9.07 9.08
C SER A 289 -10.11 -8.83 7.87
N ARG A 290 -11.41 -9.14 8.01
CA ARG A 290 -12.47 -8.86 7.03
C ARG A 290 -12.80 -7.36 7.02
N ILE A 291 -11.85 -6.54 6.55
CA ILE A 291 -11.95 -5.08 6.63
C ILE A 291 -11.31 -4.39 5.43
N GLY A 292 -11.96 -3.33 4.95
CA GLY A 292 -11.45 -2.52 3.86
C GLY A 292 -11.07 -3.34 2.63
N GLY A 293 -9.98 -2.98 1.99
CA GLY A 293 -9.48 -3.66 0.79
C GLY A 293 -8.95 -5.08 1.04
N LEU A 294 -8.63 -5.48 2.28
CA LEU A 294 -8.21 -6.85 2.59
C LEU A 294 -9.30 -7.88 2.21
N ALA A 295 -10.58 -7.54 2.42
CA ALA A 295 -11.70 -8.38 2.06
C ALA A 295 -11.91 -8.51 0.53
N GLU A 296 -11.19 -7.73 -0.27
CA GLU A 296 -11.24 -7.80 -1.74
C GLU A 296 -10.10 -8.64 -2.33
N VAL A 297 -9.00 -8.79 -1.59
CA VAL A 297 -7.80 -9.49 -2.06
C VAL A 297 -7.66 -10.90 -1.48
N VAL A 298 -8.22 -11.15 -0.29
CA VAL A 298 -8.24 -12.48 0.32
C VAL A 298 -9.64 -13.07 0.18
N VAL A 299 -9.73 -14.28 -0.40
CA VAL A 299 -10.97 -15.07 -0.49
C VAL A 299 -10.96 -16.09 0.63
N ASP A 300 -11.91 -15.95 1.56
CA ASP A 300 -11.97 -16.75 2.80
C ASP A 300 -12.11 -18.25 2.53
N GLY A 301 -11.19 -19.05 3.09
CA GLY A 301 -11.14 -20.50 2.91
C GLY A 301 -10.61 -20.99 1.55
N GLU A 302 -10.36 -20.09 0.60
CA GLU A 302 -9.86 -20.39 -0.76
C GLU A 302 -8.43 -19.92 -0.98
N THR A 303 -8.12 -18.64 -0.67
CA THR A 303 -6.79 -18.04 -0.86
C THR A 303 -6.14 -17.60 0.44
N GLY A 304 -6.81 -17.76 1.56
CA GLY A 304 -6.39 -17.40 2.90
C GLY A 304 -7.57 -17.48 3.85
N PHE A 305 -7.43 -16.87 5.02
CA PHE A 305 -8.53 -16.74 5.97
C PHE A 305 -8.85 -15.29 6.28
N LEU A 306 -10.14 -15.00 6.41
CA LEU A 306 -10.66 -13.72 6.90
C LEU A 306 -11.32 -13.92 8.26
N VAL A 307 -10.91 -13.13 9.24
CA VAL A 307 -11.52 -13.09 10.58
C VAL A 307 -12.20 -11.75 10.82
N GLN A 308 -13.21 -11.69 11.69
CA GLN A 308 -13.81 -10.41 12.06
C GLN A 308 -12.77 -9.52 12.76
N PRO A 309 -12.74 -8.20 12.47
CA PRO A 309 -11.86 -7.28 13.18
C PRO A 309 -12.08 -7.39 14.70
N GLY A 310 -11.02 -7.59 15.45
CA GLY A 310 -11.11 -7.73 16.92
C GLY A 310 -11.32 -9.13 17.44
N ASP A 311 -11.65 -10.10 16.60
CA ASP A 311 -11.83 -11.49 17.02
C ASP A 311 -10.47 -12.19 17.17
N THR A 312 -9.89 -12.02 18.35
CA THR A 312 -8.59 -12.61 18.71
C THR A 312 -8.65 -14.15 18.79
N ALA A 313 -9.80 -14.71 19.14
CA ALA A 313 -9.97 -16.17 19.24
C ALA A 313 -9.99 -16.81 17.84
N ALA A 314 -10.77 -16.25 16.91
CA ALA A 314 -10.76 -16.71 15.53
C ALA A 314 -9.38 -16.51 14.88
N LEU A 315 -8.68 -15.40 15.17
CA LEU A 315 -7.33 -15.17 14.69
C LEU A 315 -6.38 -16.28 15.16
N ALA A 316 -6.40 -16.63 16.45
CA ALA A 316 -5.58 -17.71 17.02
C ALA A 316 -5.87 -19.06 16.34
N ASP A 317 -7.14 -19.44 16.21
CA ASP A 317 -7.58 -20.67 15.54
C ASP A 317 -7.05 -20.77 14.09
N ARG A 318 -7.17 -19.70 13.31
CA ARG A 318 -6.72 -19.67 11.91
C ARG A 318 -5.20 -19.75 11.80
N LEU A 319 -4.47 -19.09 12.70
CA LEU A 319 -3.01 -19.17 12.74
C LEU A 319 -2.57 -20.60 13.07
N GLU A 320 -3.11 -21.19 14.13
CA GLU A 320 -2.78 -22.56 14.55
C GLU A 320 -3.08 -23.57 13.44
N ARG A 321 -4.25 -23.46 12.80
CA ARG A 321 -4.66 -24.31 11.69
C ARG A 321 -3.71 -24.26 10.50
N LEU A 322 -3.24 -23.06 10.10
CA LEU A 322 -2.29 -22.94 8.99
C LEU A 322 -0.89 -23.42 9.34
N MET A 323 -0.49 -23.30 10.60
CA MET A 323 0.82 -23.77 11.07
C MET A 323 0.85 -25.30 11.25
N SER A 324 -0.28 -25.94 11.64
CA SER A 324 -0.37 -27.38 11.88
C SER A 324 -0.73 -28.19 10.63
N ASP A 325 -1.56 -27.65 9.72
CA ASP A 325 -1.99 -28.34 8.49
C ASP A 325 -1.22 -27.83 7.26
N ARG A 326 -0.09 -28.46 6.99
CA ARG A 326 0.76 -28.14 5.82
C ARG A 326 0.05 -28.31 4.47
N ARG A 327 -0.88 -29.28 4.36
CA ARG A 327 -1.63 -29.51 3.11
C ARG A 327 -2.61 -28.36 2.84
N LEU A 328 -3.33 -27.95 3.86
CA LEU A 328 -4.22 -26.79 3.78
C LEU A 328 -3.43 -25.53 3.44
N ALA A 329 -2.33 -25.26 4.15
CA ALA A 329 -1.46 -24.11 3.89
C ALA A 329 -0.94 -24.08 2.44
N ALA A 330 -0.47 -25.21 1.92
CA ALA A 330 0.00 -25.34 0.55
C ALA A 330 -1.12 -25.07 -0.47
N ARG A 331 -2.31 -25.64 -0.27
CA ARG A 331 -3.47 -25.41 -1.15
C ARG A 331 -3.88 -23.95 -1.18
N LEU A 332 -4.05 -23.31 -0.02
CA LEU A 332 -4.43 -21.89 0.04
C LEU A 332 -3.36 -21.00 -0.57
N SER A 333 -2.08 -21.32 -0.37
CA SER A 333 -0.96 -20.56 -0.96
C SER A 333 -0.92 -20.66 -2.49
N ALA A 334 -1.18 -21.84 -3.06
CA ALA A 334 -1.25 -22.02 -4.50
C ALA A 334 -2.38 -21.18 -5.11
N ASN A 335 -3.60 -21.34 -4.59
CA ASN A 335 -4.76 -20.56 -5.03
C ASN A 335 -4.54 -19.05 -4.87
N ALA A 336 -3.92 -18.63 -3.77
CA ALA A 336 -3.62 -17.21 -3.50
C ALA A 336 -2.66 -16.64 -4.54
N ARG A 337 -1.62 -17.39 -4.89
CA ARG A 337 -0.67 -17.00 -5.92
C ARG A 337 -1.35 -16.90 -7.29
N ASP A 338 -2.16 -17.89 -7.67
CA ASP A 338 -2.88 -17.89 -8.94
C ASP A 338 -3.79 -16.65 -9.05
N LEU A 339 -4.51 -16.31 -7.98
CA LEU A 339 -5.34 -15.11 -7.92
C LEU A 339 -4.50 -13.82 -8.09
N VAL A 340 -3.31 -13.75 -7.46
CA VAL A 340 -2.42 -12.58 -7.61
C VAL A 340 -1.91 -12.50 -9.04
N MET A 341 -1.47 -13.61 -9.64
CA MET A 341 -0.97 -13.65 -11.01
C MET A 341 -2.03 -13.23 -12.03
N GLU A 342 -3.27 -13.62 -11.81
CA GLU A 342 -4.39 -13.27 -12.68
C GLU A 342 -4.79 -11.78 -12.55
N ARG A 343 -4.89 -11.26 -11.30
CA ARG A 343 -5.63 -10.01 -11.05
C ARG A 343 -4.84 -8.90 -10.40
N PHE A 344 -3.80 -9.22 -9.61
CA PHE A 344 -3.15 -8.30 -8.68
C PHE A 344 -1.65 -8.18 -8.92
N THR A 345 -1.25 -8.09 -10.19
CA THR A 345 0.12 -7.70 -10.56
C THR A 345 0.18 -6.21 -10.88
N TRP A 346 1.37 -5.62 -10.80
CA TRP A 346 1.55 -4.23 -11.23
C TRP A 346 1.28 -4.04 -12.72
N GLN A 347 1.51 -5.05 -13.55
CA GLN A 347 1.15 -5.05 -14.98
C GLN A 347 -0.37 -5.01 -15.18
N ALA A 348 -1.13 -5.77 -14.41
CA ALA A 348 -2.59 -5.72 -14.45
C ALA A 348 -3.12 -4.35 -13.99
N CYS A 349 -2.51 -3.74 -12.97
CA CYS A 349 -2.82 -2.39 -12.53
C CYS A 349 -2.54 -1.36 -13.63
N ALA A 350 -1.35 -1.42 -14.26
CA ALA A 350 -0.96 -0.52 -15.36
C ALA A 350 -1.93 -0.64 -16.55
N LYS A 351 -2.32 -1.85 -16.96
CA LYS A 351 -3.31 -2.04 -18.03
C LYS A 351 -4.65 -1.36 -17.72
N ARG A 352 -5.15 -1.49 -16.48
CA ARG A 352 -6.38 -0.80 -16.06
C ARG A 352 -6.23 0.72 -16.10
N CYS A 353 -5.05 1.24 -15.72
CA CYS A 353 -4.75 2.67 -15.86
C CYS A 353 -4.74 3.11 -17.32
N LEU A 354 -4.08 2.36 -18.20
CA LEU A 354 -4.00 2.67 -19.64
C LEU A 354 -5.40 2.73 -20.26
N THR A 355 -6.26 1.76 -19.99
CA THR A 355 -7.67 1.80 -20.43
C THR A 355 -8.40 3.05 -19.93
N ALA A 356 -8.11 3.50 -18.70
CA ALA A 356 -8.70 4.73 -18.17
C ALA A 356 -8.15 5.98 -18.86
N TYR A 357 -6.85 6.00 -19.23
CA TYR A 357 -6.21 7.12 -19.91
C TYR A 357 -6.64 7.22 -21.38
N GLU A 358 -6.71 6.08 -22.10
CA GLU A 358 -7.17 6.01 -23.49
C GLU A 358 -8.58 6.57 -23.69
N ALA A 359 -9.41 6.51 -22.67
CA ALA A 359 -10.74 7.11 -22.69
C ALA A 359 -10.74 8.62 -22.45
N LEU A 360 -9.58 9.26 -22.27
CA LEU A 360 -9.42 10.70 -22.00
C LEU A 360 -8.72 11.48 -23.13
N VAL A 361 -8.03 10.77 -24.02
CA VAL A 361 -7.23 11.36 -25.12
C VAL A 361 -7.75 10.97 -26.49
#